data_af22e7b31b2c898a738f0d17267270f0
#
_entry.id   af22e7b31b2c898a738f0d17267270f0
#
_cell.length_a   1.000
_cell.length_b   1.000
_cell.length_c   1.000
_cell.angle_alpha   90.00
_cell.angle_beta   90.00
_cell.angle_gamma   90.00
#
_symmetry.space_group_name_H-M   'P 1'
#
loop_
_entity.id
_entity.type
_entity.pdbx_description
1 polymer ?
#
loop_
_entity_poly.entity_id
_entity_poly.type
_entity_poly.pdbx_seq_one_letter_code
_entity_poly.pdbx_strand_id
1 'polypeptide(L)'
;FIPGAATKCGVGMFVYSTVIAYDSSKLKAAPTSWADFWDVKKFPGKRGLRKTAKYALEAALLADGVAQKDVYAVLATPAGVDRAFKKLDELKPNIQWWEAGAQAPQYLISGDVVMTSAFNGRISNAQKEGNKNLSIAWNGGLYEVEYWVVPKGTPKKDLAMKFIASTVKPESQIEYAKQIPYGPSTKNAAGKIEPSLASTLPSSPENLKMAVAVDPAFWLDHGEERERRFNAWAAK
;
A
#
# COMPACT_ATOMS: atom_id res chain seq x y z
N PHE A 1 -5.14 -5.42 19.94
CA PHE A 1 -4.53 -5.22 18.62
C PHE A 1 -5.37 -5.90 17.52
N ILE A 2 -5.29 -5.40 16.30
CA ILE A 2 -5.78 -6.11 15.11
C ILE A 2 -4.89 -7.34 14.86
N PRO A 3 -5.33 -8.35 14.08
CA PRO A 3 -4.50 -9.50 13.75
C PRO A 3 -3.16 -9.08 13.16
N GLY A 4 -2.09 -9.71 13.62
CA GLY A 4 -0.72 -9.42 13.19
C GLY A 4 -0.05 -8.20 13.83
N ALA A 5 -0.78 -7.27 14.46
CA ALA A 5 -0.19 -6.04 15.01
C ALA A 5 0.55 -6.20 16.35
N ALA A 6 0.51 -7.36 16.98
CA ALA A 6 1.33 -7.69 18.14
C ALA A 6 2.12 -8.97 17.84
N THR A 7 3.43 -8.86 17.80
CA THR A 7 4.35 -9.96 17.52
C THR A 7 5.34 -10.16 18.66
N LYS A 8 6.14 -11.21 18.60
CA LYS A 8 7.19 -11.48 19.60
C LYS A 8 8.20 -10.33 19.71
N CYS A 9 8.48 -9.63 18.62
CA CYS A 9 9.56 -8.64 18.54
C CYS A 9 9.09 -7.25 18.09
N GLY A 10 7.82 -7.06 17.76
CA GLY A 10 7.30 -5.79 17.25
C GLY A 10 5.89 -5.48 17.76
N VAL A 11 5.65 -4.20 17.97
CA VAL A 11 4.35 -3.66 18.35
C VAL A 11 3.84 -2.77 17.21
N GLY A 12 2.70 -3.12 16.65
CA GLY A 12 2.10 -2.38 15.55
C GLY A 12 1.78 -0.94 15.94
N MET A 13 2.26 -0.02 15.15
CA MET A 13 2.03 1.42 15.31
C MET A 13 0.78 1.85 14.54
N PHE A 14 0.75 1.57 13.26
CA PHE A 14 -0.36 1.89 12.37
C PHE A 14 -0.43 0.92 11.18
N VAL A 15 -1.52 1.00 10.44
CA VAL A 15 -1.72 0.30 9.17
C VAL A 15 -1.67 1.31 8.03
N TYR A 16 -0.89 1.03 7.00
CA TYR A 16 -0.91 1.77 5.75
C TYR A 16 -1.25 0.84 4.58
N SER A 17 -1.54 1.40 3.43
CA SER A 17 -1.81 0.61 2.22
C SER A 17 -1.19 1.24 0.98
N THR A 18 -0.66 0.40 0.12
CA THR A 18 -0.41 0.74 -1.28
C THR A 18 -1.70 0.55 -2.05
N VAL A 19 -2.18 1.61 -2.66
CA VAL A 19 -3.49 1.71 -3.32
C VAL A 19 -3.36 2.22 -4.74
N ILE A 20 -4.41 2.08 -5.54
CA ILE A 20 -4.54 2.81 -6.81
C ILE A 20 -5.01 4.22 -6.48
N ALA A 21 -4.21 5.21 -6.89
CA ALA A 21 -4.58 6.61 -6.82
C ALA A 21 -4.77 7.18 -8.24
N TYR A 22 -5.68 8.13 -8.38
CA TYR A 22 -6.02 8.75 -9.66
C TYR A 22 -6.54 10.17 -9.47
N ASP A 23 -6.53 10.96 -10.54
CA ASP A 23 -7.17 12.27 -10.59
C ASP A 23 -8.57 12.12 -11.19
N SER A 24 -9.60 12.28 -10.35
CA SER A 24 -11.00 12.11 -10.74
C SER A 24 -11.47 13.14 -11.78
N SER A 25 -10.79 14.28 -11.92
CA SER A 25 -11.10 15.28 -12.94
C SER A 25 -10.60 14.91 -14.34
N LYS A 26 -9.66 13.97 -14.43
CA LYS A 26 -9.03 13.54 -15.68
C LYS A 26 -9.57 12.23 -16.23
N LEU A 27 -10.36 11.49 -15.45
CA LEU A 27 -10.92 10.21 -15.84
C LEU A 27 -12.43 10.29 -16.00
N LYS A 28 -12.96 9.65 -17.05
CA LYS A 28 -14.42 9.57 -17.30
C LYS A 28 -15.15 8.68 -16.28
N ALA A 29 -14.44 7.74 -15.67
CA ALA A 29 -14.96 6.86 -14.63
C ALA A 29 -13.85 6.53 -13.64
N ALA A 30 -14.21 6.21 -12.39
CA ALA A 30 -13.26 5.76 -11.38
C ALA A 30 -12.74 4.35 -11.73
N PRO A 31 -11.43 4.08 -11.58
CA PRO A 31 -10.92 2.71 -11.63
C PRO A 31 -11.44 1.94 -10.41
N THR A 32 -11.74 0.66 -10.59
CA THR A 32 -12.32 -0.19 -9.54
C THR A 32 -11.42 -1.36 -9.13
N SER A 33 -10.34 -1.60 -9.86
CA SER A 33 -9.45 -2.73 -9.62
C SER A 33 -8.09 -2.55 -10.27
N TRP A 34 -7.14 -3.42 -9.95
CA TRP A 34 -5.86 -3.48 -10.66
C TRP A 34 -6.03 -3.86 -12.13
N ALA A 35 -7.07 -4.58 -12.52
CA ALA A 35 -7.37 -4.81 -13.93
C ALA A 35 -7.65 -3.50 -14.68
N ASP A 36 -8.40 -2.58 -14.09
CA ASP A 36 -8.60 -1.24 -14.65
C ASP A 36 -7.28 -0.44 -14.72
N PHE A 37 -6.39 -0.60 -13.73
CA PHE A 37 -5.07 0.02 -13.75
C PHE A 37 -4.23 -0.46 -14.95
N TRP A 38 -4.35 -1.72 -15.36
CA TRP A 38 -3.67 -2.29 -16.53
C TRP A 38 -4.36 -1.94 -17.86
N ASP A 39 -5.65 -1.62 -17.85
CA ASP A 39 -6.42 -1.34 -19.09
C ASP A 39 -6.12 0.08 -19.61
N VAL A 40 -5.06 0.17 -20.42
CA VAL A 40 -4.65 1.42 -21.06
C VAL A 40 -5.56 1.83 -22.24
N LYS A 41 -6.47 0.95 -22.69
CA LYS A 41 -7.48 1.26 -23.69
C LYS A 41 -8.67 1.96 -23.08
N LYS A 42 -9.17 1.43 -21.96
CA LYS A 42 -10.28 2.03 -21.19
C LYS A 42 -9.85 3.33 -20.51
N PHE A 43 -8.64 3.39 -20.02
CA PHE A 43 -8.05 4.53 -19.34
C PHE A 43 -6.74 4.94 -20.03
N PRO A 44 -6.77 5.71 -21.12
CA PRO A 44 -5.57 6.09 -21.86
C PRO A 44 -4.61 6.95 -21.01
N GLY A 45 -3.29 6.68 -21.13
CA GLY A 45 -2.25 7.43 -20.46
C GLY A 45 -1.28 6.54 -19.67
N LYS A 46 -0.25 7.16 -19.10
CA LYS A 46 0.79 6.45 -18.32
C LYS A 46 0.30 6.07 -16.91
N ARG A 47 1.02 5.13 -16.31
CA ARG A 47 0.81 4.62 -14.96
C ARG A 47 2.05 4.87 -14.10
N GLY A 48 1.87 5.47 -12.93
CA GLY A 48 2.91 5.53 -11.92
C GLY A 48 3.02 4.19 -11.19
N LEU A 49 4.19 3.57 -11.16
CA LEU A 49 4.40 2.34 -10.41
C LEU A 49 5.69 2.45 -9.60
N ARG A 50 5.68 1.93 -8.37
CA ARG A 50 6.88 1.90 -7.56
C ARG A 50 7.91 0.95 -8.17
N LYS A 51 9.16 1.40 -8.24
CA LYS A 51 10.27 0.60 -8.80
C LYS A 51 10.77 -0.41 -7.76
N THR A 52 9.97 -1.43 -7.49
CA THR A 52 10.28 -2.53 -6.55
C THR A 52 9.43 -3.74 -6.88
N ALA A 53 9.96 -4.95 -6.65
CA ALA A 53 9.21 -6.19 -6.80
C ALA A 53 8.01 -6.25 -5.86
N LYS A 54 8.23 -5.89 -4.60
CA LYS A 54 7.17 -5.80 -3.58
C LYS A 54 6.12 -4.78 -4.01
N TYR A 55 4.88 -5.13 -3.89
CA TYR A 55 3.66 -4.47 -4.38
C TYR A 55 3.46 -4.57 -5.91
N ALA A 56 4.50 -4.53 -6.75
CA ALA A 56 4.34 -4.64 -8.19
C ALA A 56 3.91 -6.05 -8.63
N LEU A 57 4.49 -7.09 -8.02
CA LEU A 57 4.15 -8.48 -8.33
C LEU A 57 2.74 -8.84 -7.85
N GLU A 58 2.36 -8.40 -6.65
CA GLU A 58 1.00 -8.57 -6.13
C GLU A 58 -0.03 -7.86 -7.02
N ALA A 59 0.22 -6.59 -7.36
CA ALA A 59 -0.65 -5.80 -8.23
C ALA A 59 -0.82 -6.45 -9.61
N ALA A 60 0.26 -6.99 -10.18
CA ALA A 60 0.23 -7.68 -11.46
C ALA A 60 -0.64 -8.95 -11.41
N LEU A 61 -0.51 -9.76 -10.36
CA LEU A 61 -1.36 -10.95 -10.20
C LEU A 61 -2.83 -10.60 -9.99
N LEU A 62 -3.10 -9.57 -9.20
CA LEU A 62 -4.47 -9.07 -9.01
C LEU A 62 -5.06 -8.55 -10.34
N ALA A 63 -4.26 -7.85 -11.14
CA ALA A 63 -4.66 -7.39 -12.47
C ALA A 63 -4.89 -8.55 -13.45
N ASP A 64 -4.21 -9.67 -13.25
CA ASP A 64 -4.37 -10.89 -14.06
C ASP A 64 -5.45 -11.85 -13.51
N GLY A 65 -6.27 -11.37 -12.55
CA GLY A 65 -7.45 -12.09 -12.05
C GLY A 65 -7.17 -13.12 -10.97
N VAL A 66 -5.97 -13.13 -10.36
CA VAL A 66 -5.70 -13.96 -9.18
C VAL A 66 -6.52 -13.43 -8.01
N ALA A 67 -7.24 -14.31 -7.32
CA ALA A 67 -8.02 -13.93 -6.15
C ALA A 67 -7.11 -13.43 -5.03
N GLN A 68 -7.56 -12.43 -4.28
CA GLN A 68 -6.79 -11.78 -3.21
C GLN A 68 -6.15 -12.78 -2.23
N LYS A 69 -6.91 -13.79 -1.81
CA LYS A 69 -6.47 -14.83 -0.88
C LYS A 69 -5.37 -15.76 -1.43
N ASP A 70 -5.23 -15.84 -2.75
CA ASP A 70 -4.35 -16.78 -3.44
C ASP A 70 -3.05 -16.12 -3.93
N VAL A 71 -2.89 -14.79 -3.79
CA VAL A 71 -1.76 -14.02 -4.31
C VAL A 71 -0.41 -14.61 -3.87
N TYR A 72 -0.23 -14.86 -2.58
CA TYR A 72 1.04 -15.37 -2.06
C TYR A 72 1.25 -16.86 -2.34
N ALA A 73 0.19 -17.66 -2.40
CA ALA A 73 0.28 -19.05 -2.83
C ALA A 73 0.76 -19.14 -4.29
N VAL A 74 0.30 -18.24 -5.14
CA VAL A 74 0.76 -18.14 -6.53
C VAL A 74 2.21 -17.62 -6.60
N LEU A 75 2.55 -16.53 -5.89
CA LEU A 75 3.90 -15.96 -5.86
C LEU A 75 4.96 -16.91 -5.27
N ALA A 76 4.57 -17.89 -4.46
CA ALA A 76 5.48 -18.89 -3.94
C ALA A 76 5.96 -19.88 -5.00
N THR A 77 5.34 -19.92 -6.18
CA THR A 77 5.70 -20.83 -7.26
C THR A 77 6.49 -20.12 -8.37
N PRO A 78 7.47 -20.78 -9.02
CA PRO A 78 8.16 -20.20 -10.18
C PRO A 78 7.20 -19.79 -11.29
N ALA A 79 6.20 -20.61 -11.62
CA ALA A 79 5.20 -20.31 -12.64
C ALA A 79 4.35 -19.07 -12.29
N GLY A 80 4.00 -18.87 -11.02
CA GLY A 80 3.27 -17.70 -10.56
C GLY A 80 4.10 -16.41 -10.65
N VAL A 81 5.39 -16.51 -10.36
CA VAL A 81 6.31 -15.38 -10.56
C VAL A 81 6.44 -15.03 -12.04
N ASP A 82 6.61 -16.02 -12.92
CA ASP A 82 6.65 -15.82 -14.37
C ASP A 82 5.35 -15.17 -14.88
N ARG A 83 4.21 -15.59 -14.35
CA ARG A 83 2.89 -15.01 -14.64
C ARG A 83 2.84 -13.53 -14.26
N ALA A 84 3.32 -13.16 -13.07
CA ALA A 84 3.37 -11.78 -12.62
C ALA A 84 4.26 -10.90 -13.54
N PHE A 85 5.45 -11.38 -13.91
CA PHE A 85 6.33 -10.66 -14.83
C PHE A 85 5.75 -10.53 -16.23
N LYS A 86 5.12 -11.59 -16.75
CA LYS A 86 4.41 -11.51 -18.04
C LYS A 86 3.31 -10.45 -18.01
N LYS A 87 2.59 -10.34 -16.90
CA LYS A 87 1.58 -9.28 -16.73
C LYS A 87 2.22 -7.88 -16.65
N LEU A 88 3.35 -7.75 -15.98
CA LEU A 88 4.11 -6.50 -15.94
C LEU A 88 4.63 -6.09 -17.33
N ASP A 89 5.02 -7.04 -18.20
CA ASP A 89 5.45 -6.75 -19.58
C ASP A 89 4.37 -6.03 -20.38
N GLU A 90 3.09 -6.36 -20.16
CA GLU A 90 1.96 -5.70 -20.86
C GLU A 90 1.88 -4.20 -20.51
N LEU A 91 2.21 -3.83 -19.27
CA LEU A 91 2.11 -2.46 -18.78
C LEU A 91 3.41 -1.67 -18.99
N LYS A 92 4.54 -2.33 -19.09
CA LYS A 92 5.89 -1.75 -19.08
C LYS A 92 6.07 -0.54 -19.99
N PRO A 93 5.57 -0.52 -21.25
CA PRO A 93 5.69 0.65 -22.13
C PRO A 93 4.99 1.92 -21.61
N ASN A 94 4.06 1.75 -20.67
CA ASN A 94 3.24 2.82 -20.12
C ASN A 94 3.60 3.17 -18.68
N ILE A 95 4.69 2.62 -18.13
CA ILE A 95 5.08 2.87 -16.73
C ILE A 95 5.95 4.11 -16.61
N GLN A 96 5.58 4.97 -15.67
CA GLN A 96 6.41 6.01 -15.07
C GLN A 96 6.84 5.52 -13.69
N TRP A 97 8.12 5.22 -13.52
CA TRP A 97 8.65 4.71 -12.26
C TRP A 97 8.76 5.78 -11.19
N TRP A 98 8.43 5.43 -9.95
CA TRP A 98 8.74 6.24 -8.77
C TRP A 98 9.46 5.40 -7.71
N GLU A 99 10.32 6.05 -6.93
CA GLU A 99 11.11 5.44 -5.86
C GLU A 99 10.76 6.06 -4.50
N ALA A 100 10.67 7.38 -4.43
CA ALA A 100 10.23 8.10 -3.24
C ALA A 100 8.71 8.30 -3.22
N GLY A 101 8.06 7.99 -2.09
CA GLY A 101 6.59 8.02 -1.99
C GLY A 101 5.94 9.38 -2.29
N ALA A 102 6.68 10.49 -2.21
CA ALA A 102 6.19 11.82 -2.57
C ALA A 102 6.05 12.01 -4.09
N GLN A 103 6.75 11.22 -4.93
CA GLN A 103 6.68 11.34 -6.37
C GLN A 103 5.32 10.89 -6.93
N ALA A 104 4.69 9.89 -6.32
CA ALA A 104 3.42 9.34 -6.78
C ALA A 104 2.29 10.40 -6.89
N PRO A 105 1.95 11.18 -5.84
CA PRO A 105 0.98 12.26 -5.98
C PRO A 105 1.44 13.37 -6.94
N GLN A 106 2.74 13.68 -6.99
CA GLN A 106 3.25 14.71 -7.90
C GLN A 106 3.01 14.36 -9.37
N TYR A 107 3.20 13.10 -9.77
CA TYR A 107 2.93 12.66 -11.14
C TYR A 107 1.45 12.75 -11.52
N LEU A 108 0.52 12.59 -10.57
CA LEU A 108 -0.91 12.84 -10.81
C LEU A 108 -1.20 14.32 -10.96
N ILE A 109 -0.63 15.16 -10.09
CA ILE A 109 -0.83 16.62 -10.08
C ILE A 109 -0.29 17.23 -11.37
N SER A 110 0.93 16.88 -11.78
CA SER A 110 1.54 17.34 -13.04
C SER A 110 0.83 16.82 -14.28
N GLY A 111 0.13 15.67 -14.16
CA GLY A 111 -0.51 15.01 -15.30
C GLY A 111 0.40 14.08 -16.07
N ASP A 112 1.57 13.75 -15.52
CA ASP A 112 2.50 12.78 -16.10
C ASP A 112 1.90 11.37 -16.17
N VAL A 113 1.02 11.06 -15.23
CA VAL A 113 0.27 9.78 -15.19
C VAL A 113 -1.21 10.03 -14.94
N VAL A 114 -2.07 9.11 -15.36
CA VAL A 114 -3.51 9.15 -15.10
C VAL A 114 -3.90 8.35 -13.87
N MET A 115 -3.10 7.35 -13.51
CA MET A 115 -3.20 6.53 -12.29
C MET A 115 -1.81 6.22 -11.77
N THR A 116 -1.69 6.00 -10.47
CA THR A 116 -0.44 5.55 -9.85
C THR A 116 -0.71 4.59 -8.70
N SER A 117 0.19 3.62 -8.50
CA SER A 117 0.31 3.03 -7.17
C SER A 117 0.80 4.11 -6.21
N ALA A 118 0.28 4.18 -5.01
CA ALA A 118 0.69 5.18 -4.03
C ALA A 118 0.44 4.71 -2.61
N PHE A 119 1.20 5.21 -1.64
CA PHE A 119 0.83 5.08 -0.23
C PHE A 119 -0.37 5.98 0.07
N ASN A 120 -1.42 5.43 0.67
CA ASN A 120 -2.67 6.14 0.91
C ASN A 120 -2.48 7.47 1.64
N GLY A 121 -1.62 7.53 2.65
CA GLY A 121 -1.32 8.77 3.39
C GLY A 121 -0.70 9.86 2.54
N ARG A 122 0.06 9.53 1.48
CA ARG A 122 0.62 10.52 0.56
C ARG A 122 -0.45 11.18 -0.28
N ILE A 123 -1.44 10.42 -0.73
CA ILE A 123 -2.58 10.96 -1.48
C ILE A 123 -3.44 11.83 -0.57
N SER A 124 -3.72 11.38 0.64
CA SER A 124 -4.52 12.14 1.60
C SER A 124 -3.84 13.45 2.01
N ASN A 125 -2.51 13.47 2.15
CA ASN A 125 -1.78 14.71 2.40
C ASN A 125 -1.89 15.68 1.21
N ALA A 126 -1.70 15.19 -0.01
CA ALA A 126 -1.88 16.02 -1.20
C ALA A 126 -3.31 16.59 -1.33
N GLN A 127 -4.33 15.81 -0.93
CA GLN A 127 -5.72 16.30 -0.85
C GLN A 127 -5.88 17.44 0.18
N LYS A 128 -5.23 17.33 1.36
CA LYS A 128 -5.22 18.38 2.38
C LYS A 128 -4.52 19.65 1.89
N GLU A 129 -3.49 19.51 1.05
CA GLU A 129 -2.75 20.61 0.42
C GLU A 129 -3.48 21.27 -0.76
N GLY A 130 -4.72 20.89 -1.04
CA GLY A 130 -5.57 21.53 -2.05
C GLY A 130 -5.87 20.69 -3.28
N ASN A 131 -5.23 19.54 -3.47
CA ASN A 131 -5.45 18.67 -4.63
C ASN A 131 -6.69 17.76 -4.42
N LYS A 132 -7.86 18.36 -4.31
CA LYS A 132 -9.12 17.71 -3.94
C LYS A 132 -9.62 16.67 -4.95
N ASN A 133 -9.15 16.74 -6.19
CA ASN A 133 -9.53 15.80 -7.26
C ASN A 133 -8.77 14.46 -7.16
N LEU A 134 -7.70 14.39 -6.37
CA LEU A 134 -7.02 13.11 -6.15
C LEU A 134 -7.95 12.18 -5.38
N SER A 135 -8.01 10.93 -5.81
CA SER A 135 -8.90 9.92 -5.26
C SER A 135 -8.20 8.58 -5.14
N ILE A 136 -8.74 7.71 -4.28
CA ILE A 136 -8.22 6.37 -4.00
C ILE A 136 -9.26 5.33 -4.41
N ALA A 137 -8.85 4.30 -5.16
CA ALA A 137 -9.59 3.06 -5.32
C ALA A 137 -9.02 2.02 -4.35
N TRP A 138 -9.84 1.60 -3.39
CA TRP A 138 -9.42 0.74 -2.28
C TRP A 138 -9.37 -0.74 -2.62
N ASN A 139 -10.12 -1.19 -3.63
CA ASN A 139 -10.20 -2.60 -3.99
C ASN A 139 -8.84 -3.14 -4.46
N GLY A 140 -8.38 -4.20 -3.82
CA GLY A 140 -7.05 -4.77 -4.03
C GLY A 140 -5.93 -3.96 -3.37
N GLY A 141 -6.23 -3.04 -2.45
CA GLY A 141 -5.23 -2.35 -1.66
C GLY A 141 -4.30 -3.32 -0.94
N LEU A 142 -3.00 -3.06 -0.97
CA LEU A 142 -1.97 -3.92 -0.37
C LEU A 142 -1.59 -3.30 0.97
N TYR A 143 -2.11 -3.84 2.08
CA TYR A 143 -1.90 -3.23 3.40
C TYR A 143 -0.82 -3.92 4.20
N GLU A 144 -0.14 -3.12 5.04
CA GLU A 144 0.86 -3.57 5.99
C GLU A 144 0.68 -2.90 7.34
N VAL A 145 1.18 -3.57 8.37
CA VAL A 145 1.33 -3.00 9.71
C VAL A 145 2.75 -2.46 9.83
N GLU A 146 2.89 -1.21 10.23
CA GLU A 146 4.19 -0.64 10.63
C GLU A 146 4.46 -0.96 12.10
N TYR A 147 5.70 -1.30 12.44
CA TYR A 147 6.05 -1.77 13.78
C TYR A 147 7.11 -0.91 14.46
N TRP A 148 6.89 -0.67 15.74
CA TRP A 148 7.96 -0.31 16.65
C TRP A 148 8.73 -1.56 17.03
N VAL A 149 10.06 -1.48 16.96
CA VAL A 149 10.98 -2.52 17.43
C VAL A 149 12.06 -1.88 18.28
N VAL A 150 12.57 -2.63 19.27
CA VAL A 150 13.67 -2.20 20.12
C VAL A 150 14.87 -3.12 19.86
N PRO A 151 15.94 -2.61 19.22
CA PRO A 151 17.13 -3.41 18.94
C PRO A 151 17.76 -3.97 20.22
N LYS A 152 18.27 -5.21 20.14
CA LYS A 152 19.01 -5.85 21.24
C LYS A 152 20.24 -5.00 21.59
N GLY A 153 20.47 -4.82 22.89
CA GLY A 153 21.64 -4.07 23.40
C GLY A 153 21.44 -2.56 23.51
N THR A 154 20.26 -2.00 23.16
CA THR A 154 20.00 -0.58 23.39
C THR A 154 20.09 -0.22 24.89
N PRO A 155 20.84 0.83 25.28
CA PRO A 155 20.97 1.22 26.68
C PRO A 155 19.71 1.88 27.26
N LYS A 156 18.75 2.30 26.41
CA LYS A 156 17.52 3.00 26.80
C LYS A 156 16.25 2.15 26.58
N LYS A 157 16.36 0.83 26.75
CA LYS A 157 15.25 -0.11 26.50
C LYS A 157 13.98 0.29 27.26
N ASP A 158 14.06 0.59 28.54
CA ASP A 158 12.89 0.90 29.37
C ASP A 158 12.19 2.19 28.92
N LEU A 159 12.97 3.19 28.51
CA LEU A 159 12.43 4.43 27.95
C LEU A 159 11.74 4.18 26.60
N ALA A 160 12.35 3.39 25.72
CA ALA A 160 11.76 2.99 24.45
C ALA A 160 10.44 2.23 24.65
N MET A 161 10.40 1.29 25.61
CA MET A 161 9.17 0.56 25.93
C MET A 161 8.06 1.47 26.48
N LYS A 162 8.39 2.45 27.33
CA LYS A 162 7.43 3.47 27.80
C LYS A 162 6.90 4.32 26.65
N PHE A 163 7.76 4.73 25.73
CA PHE A 163 7.36 5.47 24.52
C PHE A 163 6.40 4.62 23.67
N ILE A 164 6.76 3.38 23.32
CA ILE A 164 5.91 2.46 22.55
C ILE A 164 4.56 2.30 23.24
N ALA A 165 4.53 2.06 24.56
CA ALA A 165 3.29 1.93 25.29
C ALA A 165 2.41 3.20 25.22
N SER A 166 3.01 4.38 25.09
CA SER A 166 2.26 5.63 24.91
C SER A 166 1.67 5.76 23.50
N THR A 167 2.37 5.30 22.46
CA THR A 167 1.93 5.42 21.06
C THR A 167 0.77 4.48 20.71
N VAL A 168 0.60 3.39 21.44
CA VAL A 168 -0.49 2.42 21.20
C VAL A 168 -1.75 2.69 22.03
N LYS A 169 -1.76 3.75 22.83
CA LYS A 169 -2.98 4.20 23.50
C LYS A 169 -4.01 4.62 22.45
N PRO A 170 -5.32 4.34 22.68
CA PRO A 170 -6.36 4.71 21.72
C PRO A 170 -6.33 6.19 21.33
N GLU A 171 -6.13 7.07 22.30
CA GLU A 171 -6.10 8.53 22.10
C GLU A 171 -4.95 8.93 21.17
N SER A 172 -3.75 8.36 21.39
CA SER A 172 -2.56 8.63 20.56
C SER A 172 -2.76 8.16 19.12
N GLN A 173 -3.35 6.98 18.92
CA GLN A 173 -3.60 6.45 17.58
C GLN A 173 -4.70 7.21 16.83
N ILE A 174 -5.73 7.68 17.55
CA ILE A 174 -6.80 8.50 16.98
C ILE A 174 -6.22 9.85 16.51
N GLU A 175 -5.45 10.51 17.37
CA GLU A 175 -4.83 11.80 17.00
C GLU A 175 -3.84 11.64 15.84
N TYR A 176 -3.07 10.56 15.80
CA TYR A 176 -2.21 10.25 14.68
C TYR A 176 -2.99 10.07 13.37
N ALA A 177 -4.09 9.31 13.39
CA ALA A 177 -4.93 9.08 12.21
C ALA A 177 -5.59 10.38 11.67
N LYS A 178 -5.88 11.36 12.53
CA LYS A 178 -6.35 12.69 12.09
C LYS A 178 -5.29 13.47 11.31
N GLN A 179 -4.03 13.32 11.69
CA GLN A 179 -2.91 14.00 11.02
C GLN A 179 -2.55 13.30 9.71
N ILE A 180 -2.33 11.99 9.77
CA ILE A 180 -2.03 11.15 8.62
C ILE A 180 -3.06 10.00 8.65
N PRO A 181 -3.92 9.85 7.64
CA PRO A 181 -4.97 8.83 7.64
C PRO A 181 -4.41 7.41 7.40
N TYR A 182 -3.56 6.99 8.31
CA TYR A 182 -3.15 5.62 8.53
C TYR A 182 -4.03 4.98 9.60
N GLY A 183 -4.35 3.72 9.42
CA GLY A 183 -5.28 3.04 10.30
C GLY A 183 -4.67 2.71 11.66
N PRO A 184 -5.42 2.78 12.77
CA PRO A 184 -4.92 2.34 14.07
C PRO A 184 -4.64 0.84 14.08
N SER A 185 -3.62 0.45 14.83
CA SER A 185 -3.25 -0.95 15.06
C SER A 185 -4.04 -1.61 16.20
N THR A 186 -4.83 -0.85 16.94
CA THR A 186 -5.64 -1.36 18.05
C THR A 186 -7.13 -1.25 17.77
N LYS A 187 -7.89 -2.30 18.15
CA LYS A 187 -9.37 -2.35 18.00
C LYS A 187 -10.07 -1.24 18.76
N ASN A 188 -9.55 -0.91 19.96
CA ASN A 188 -10.15 0.13 20.81
C ASN A 188 -10.02 1.52 20.19
N ALA A 189 -8.94 1.81 19.47
CA ALA A 189 -8.80 3.07 18.74
C ALA A 189 -9.72 3.07 17.51
N ALA A 190 -9.74 1.98 16.73
CA ALA A 190 -10.57 1.86 15.53
C ALA A 190 -12.07 2.11 15.82
N GLY A 191 -12.59 1.57 16.94
CA GLY A 191 -13.98 1.75 17.34
C GLY A 191 -14.37 3.15 17.82
N LYS A 192 -13.40 4.05 18.00
CA LYS A 192 -13.63 5.44 18.47
C LYS A 192 -13.35 6.50 17.42
N ILE A 193 -12.95 6.09 16.21
CA ILE A 193 -12.71 7.02 15.10
C ILE A 193 -14.05 7.46 14.50
N GLU A 194 -14.16 8.76 14.22
CA GLU A 194 -15.33 9.32 13.55
C GLU A 194 -15.57 8.65 12.19
N PRO A 195 -16.84 8.31 11.83
CA PRO A 195 -17.15 7.57 10.61
C PRO A 195 -16.59 8.18 9.31
N SER A 196 -16.56 9.52 9.21
CA SER A 196 -16.01 10.25 8.08
C SER A 196 -14.52 10.00 7.89
N LEU A 197 -13.75 9.95 8.97
CA LEU A 197 -12.33 9.62 8.93
C LEU A 197 -12.14 8.10 8.76
N ALA A 198 -12.94 7.28 9.44
CA ALA A 198 -12.83 5.83 9.40
C ALA A 198 -12.91 5.29 7.95
N SER A 199 -13.81 5.81 7.12
CA SER A 199 -13.98 5.41 5.72
C SER A 199 -12.73 5.65 4.86
N THR A 200 -11.87 6.57 5.27
CA THR A 200 -10.62 6.92 4.56
C THR A 200 -9.40 6.13 5.04
N LEU A 201 -9.57 5.24 6.01
CA LEU A 201 -8.48 4.48 6.61
C LEU A 201 -8.34 3.09 5.97
N PRO A 202 -7.11 2.61 5.74
CA PRO A 202 -6.87 1.26 5.24
C PRO A 202 -7.36 0.17 6.21
N SER A 203 -7.44 0.46 7.51
CA SER A 203 -7.92 -0.46 8.53
C SER A 203 -9.43 -0.43 8.75
N SER A 204 -10.20 0.34 7.98
CA SER A 204 -11.66 0.28 8.07
C SER A 204 -12.16 -1.12 7.67
N PRO A 205 -13.24 -1.63 8.28
CA PRO A 205 -13.76 -2.95 7.94
C PRO A 205 -14.07 -3.12 6.45
N GLU A 206 -14.57 -2.08 5.81
CA GLU A 206 -14.92 -2.12 4.38
C GLU A 206 -13.67 -2.20 3.49
N ASN A 207 -12.64 -1.39 3.79
CA ASN A 207 -11.39 -1.41 3.02
C ASN A 207 -10.61 -2.71 3.24
N LEU A 208 -10.58 -3.24 4.48
CA LEU A 208 -9.92 -4.51 4.79
C LEU A 208 -10.56 -5.71 4.07
N LYS A 209 -11.88 -5.72 3.89
CA LYS A 209 -12.56 -6.79 3.13
C LYS A 209 -12.09 -6.87 1.67
N MET A 210 -11.67 -5.76 1.12
CA MET A 210 -11.24 -5.63 -0.29
C MET A 210 -9.71 -5.58 -0.44
N ALA A 211 -8.96 -5.77 0.63
CA ALA A 211 -7.51 -5.60 0.65
C ALA A 211 -6.78 -6.93 0.78
N VAL A 212 -5.54 -6.94 0.35
CA VAL A 212 -4.58 -8.03 0.55
C VAL A 212 -3.61 -7.65 1.66
N ALA A 213 -3.49 -8.49 2.67
CA ALA A 213 -2.39 -8.36 3.64
C ALA A 213 -1.07 -8.69 2.95
N VAL A 214 -0.13 -7.78 2.96
CA VAL A 214 1.23 -8.09 2.51
C VAL A 214 1.84 -9.08 3.50
N ASP A 215 2.38 -10.19 2.98
CA ASP A 215 2.95 -11.26 3.80
C ASP A 215 4.43 -10.99 4.09
N PRO A 216 4.78 -10.58 5.33
CA PRO A 216 6.15 -10.27 5.66
C PRO A 216 7.06 -11.52 5.69
N ALA A 217 6.51 -12.71 6.00
CA ALA A 217 7.28 -13.95 5.99
C ALA A 217 7.65 -14.32 4.54
N PHE A 218 6.72 -14.24 3.61
CA PHE A 218 7.01 -14.43 2.20
C PHE A 218 8.11 -13.49 1.70
N TRP A 219 8.03 -12.20 2.03
CA TRP A 219 9.04 -11.23 1.59
C TRP A 219 10.38 -11.39 2.31
N LEU A 220 10.40 -11.91 3.53
CA LEU A 220 11.64 -12.29 4.22
C LEU A 220 12.35 -13.44 3.50
N ASP A 221 11.60 -14.46 3.08
CA ASP A 221 12.16 -15.69 2.50
C ASP A 221 12.51 -15.51 1.01
N HIS A 222 11.75 -14.71 0.27
CA HIS A 222 11.85 -14.61 -1.20
C HIS A 222 12.24 -13.22 -1.71
N GLY A 223 12.25 -12.20 -0.86
CA GLY A 223 12.37 -10.80 -1.28
C GLY A 223 13.64 -10.49 -2.06
N GLU A 224 14.80 -10.97 -1.60
CA GLU A 224 16.07 -10.70 -2.26
C GLU A 224 16.11 -11.22 -3.71
N GLU A 225 15.65 -12.44 -3.92
CA GLU A 225 15.62 -13.05 -5.26
C GLU A 225 14.61 -12.34 -6.17
N ARG A 226 13.42 -11.98 -5.64
CA ARG A 226 12.39 -11.26 -6.39
C ARG A 226 12.84 -9.86 -6.78
N GLU A 227 13.48 -9.11 -5.87
CA GLU A 227 14.04 -7.79 -6.16
C GLU A 227 15.17 -7.84 -7.18
N ARG A 228 16.08 -8.81 -7.08
CA ARG A 228 17.14 -9.00 -8.07
C ARG A 228 16.56 -9.24 -9.46
N ARG A 229 15.57 -10.13 -9.57
CA ARG A 229 14.89 -10.42 -10.84
C ARG A 229 14.15 -9.19 -11.37
N PHE A 230 13.45 -8.47 -10.50
CA PHE A 230 12.73 -7.26 -10.87
C PHE A 230 13.66 -6.17 -11.39
N ASN A 231 14.76 -5.92 -10.72
CA ASN A 231 15.75 -4.93 -11.15
C ASN A 231 16.35 -5.27 -12.52
N ALA A 232 16.67 -6.54 -12.74
CA ALA A 232 17.15 -7.00 -14.06
C ALA A 232 16.09 -6.86 -15.16
N TRP A 233 14.81 -7.09 -14.82
CA TRP A 233 13.68 -6.90 -15.73
C TRP A 233 13.40 -5.42 -16.00
N ALA A 234 13.40 -4.57 -14.98
CA ALA A 234 13.10 -3.14 -15.09
C ALA A 234 14.18 -2.36 -15.87
N ALA A 235 15.42 -2.88 -15.91
CA ALA A 235 16.54 -2.27 -16.64
C ALA A 235 16.51 -2.52 -18.16
N LYS A 236 15.76 -3.50 -18.65
CA LYS A 236 15.55 -3.79 -20.07
C LYS A 236 14.50 -2.87 -20.66
#